data_d85a7a64d2dbf21a6b575d97b7eb6856
#
_entry.id   d85a7a64d2dbf21a6b575d97b7eb6856
#
_cell.length_a   1.000
_cell.length_b   1.000
_cell.length_c   1.000
_cell.angle_alpha   90.00
_cell.angle_beta   90.00
_cell.angle_gamma   90.00
#
_symmetry.space_group_name_H-M   'P 1'
#
loop_
_entity.id
_entity.type
_entity.pdbx_description
1 polymer ?
#
loop_
_entity_poly.entity_id
_entity_poly.type
_entity_poly.pdbx_seq_one_letter_code
_entity_poly.pdbx_strand_id
1 'polypeptide(L)'
;EVDGIIFGDDWGSQRSLLISPETWRKQYKPLYKRFFDKVHTAGKFVFMHSDGYILELYDDLIEIGVDAINSQVWCMELDKVAEKCNGRITNWGEICRQHILPEGSVEDVIDAVHKMKEALWVNGGLIGQFEAGPDMPLENIKAGLIHWND
;
A
#
# COMPACT_ATOMS: atom_id res chain seq x y z
N GLU A 1 -25.34 3.05 -1.03
CA GLU A 1 -24.37 4.14 -1.19
C GLU A 1 -22.98 3.60 -0.86
N VAL A 2 -21.95 4.08 -1.57
CA VAL A 2 -20.56 3.76 -1.33
C VAL A 2 -19.78 5.04 -1.09
N ASP A 3 -18.67 4.99 -0.32
CA ASP A 3 -17.84 6.15 -0.02
C ASP A 3 -16.57 6.20 -0.89
N GLY A 4 -16.20 5.08 -1.48
CA GLY A 4 -15.05 4.99 -2.37
C GLY A 4 -15.10 3.77 -3.29
N ILE A 5 -14.17 3.74 -4.23
CA ILE A 5 -13.98 2.63 -5.18
C ILE A 5 -12.54 2.13 -5.05
N ILE A 6 -12.39 0.81 -4.95
CA ILE A 6 -11.09 0.14 -4.96
C ILE A 6 -10.81 -0.33 -6.39
N PHE A 7 -9.64 0.03 -6.90
CA PHE A 7 -9.06 -0.47 -8.13
C PHE A 7 -7.92 -1.42 -7.77
N GLY A 8 -7.77 -2.52 -8.48
CA GLY A 8 -6.72 -3.50 -8.23
C GLY A 8 -6.11 -3.99 -9.53
N ASP A 9 -4.82 -3.70 -9.70
CA ASP A 9 -3.99 -4.19 -10.79
C ASP A 9 -2.55 -4.33 -10.32
N ASP A 10 -1.96 -5.52 -10.43
CA ASP A 10 -0.61 -5.81 -9.97
C ASP A 10 0.42 -5.37 -11.01
N TRP A 11 1.09 -4.25 -10.73
CA TRP A 11 2.10 -3.65 -11.61
C TRP A 11 3.52 -4.05 -11.26
N GLY A 12 3.74 -4.69 -10.12
CA GLY A 12 5.05 -5.05 -9.61
C GLY A 12 5.28 -6.54 -9.43
N SER A 13 6.51 -6.97 -9.70
CA SER A 13 7.10 -8.17 -9.11
C SER A 13 7.74 -7.81 -7.77
N GLN A 14 8.34 -8.78 -7.08
CA GLN A 14 9.06 -8.49 -5.82
C GLN A 14 10.30 -7.60 -6.00
N ARG A 15 10.77 -7.36 -7.20
CA ARG A 15 12.04 -6.66 -7.48
C ARG A 15 11.90 -5.46 -8.40
N SER A 16 10.87 -5.40 -9.21
CA SER A 16 10.72 -4.37 -10.26
C SER A 16 9.30 -4.32 -10.78
N LEU A 17 8.99 -3.25 -11.50
CA LEU A 17 7.79 -3.18 -12.32
C LEU A 17 7.75 -4.30 -13.37
N LEU A 18 6.54 -4.74 -13.71
CA LEU A 18 6.28 -5.73 -14.78
C LEU A 18 6.39 -5.12 -16.17
N ILE A 19 6.20 -3.81 -16.28
CA ILE A 19 6.38 -3.04 -17.50
C ILE A 19 7.18 -1.77 -17.21
N SER A 20 7.76 -1.13 -18.24
CA SER A 20 8.49 0.12 -18.02
C SER A 20 7.57 1.25 -17.53
N PRO A 21 8.05 2.16 -16.67
CA PRO A 21 7.29 3.35 -16.25
C PRO A 21 6.81 4.18 -17.44
N GLU A 22 7.61 4.28 -18.49
CA GLU A 22 7.23 4.98 -19.72
C GLU A 22 6.02 4.36 -20.40
N THR A 23 6.02 3.02 -20.54
CA THR A 23 4.87 2.29 -21.11
C THR A 23 3.63 2.46 -20.25
N TRP A 24 3.77 2.36 -18.92
CA TRP A 24 2.67 2.56 -17.99
C TRP A 24 2.09 3.99 -18.12
N ARG A 25 2.93 5.01 -18.11
CA ARG A 25 2.51 6.44 -18.27
C ARG A 25 1.80 6.69 -19.60
N LYS A 26 2.24 6.05 -20.67
CA LYS A 26 1.64 6.23 -22.00
C LYS A 26 0.33 5.49 -22.17
N GLN A 27 0.22 4.27 -21.67
CA GLN A 27 -0.92 3.40 -21.96
C GLN A 27 -1.96 3.38 -20.86
N TYR A 28 -1.56 3.37 -19.58
CA TYR A 28 -2.45 3.11 -18.45
C TYR A 28 -2.78 4.36 -17.64
N LYS A 29 -1.82 5.25 -17.39
CA LYS A 29 -2.04 6.48 -16.64
C LYS A 29 -3.24 7.29 -17.14
N PRO A 30 -3.43 7.53 -18.47
CA PRO A 30 -4.59 8.27 -18.96
C PRO A 30 -5.93 7.56 -18.71
N LEU A 31 -5.93 6.21 -18.69
CA LEU A 31 -7.13 5.42 -18.45
C LEU A 31 -7.53 5.53 -16.97
N TYR A 32 -6.57 5.30 -16.05
CA TYR A 32 -6.80 5.47 -14.62
C TYR A 32 -7.29 6.87 -14.28
N LYS A 33 -6.62 7.90 -14.82
CA LYS A 33 -7.05 9.27 -14.58
C LYS A 33 -8.53 9.51 -14.94
N ARG A 34 -8.99 8.96 -16.05
CA ARG A 34 -10.41 9.08 -16.46
C ARG A 34 -11.36 8.39 -15.47
N PHE A 35 -10.96 7.24 -14.90
CA PHE A 35 -11.77 6.55 -13.90
C PHE A 35 -11.77 7.32 -12.58
N PHE A 36 -10.60 7.74 -12.11
CA PHE A 36 -10.44 8.45 -10.84
C PHE A 36 -11.15 9.81 -10.86
N ASP A 37 -11.03 10.58 -11.96
CA ASP A 37 -11.77 11.83 -12.14
C ASP A 37 -13.30 11.62 -12.02
N LYS A 38 -13.79 10.49 -12.52
CA LYS A 38 -15.22 10.18 -12.44
C LYS A 38 -15.64 9.83 -11.00
N VAL A 39 -14.82 9.14 -10.25
CA VAL A 39 -15.05 8.83 -8.84
C VAL A 39 -15.05 10.13 -8.02
N HIS A 40 -14.04 10.97 -8.19
CA HIS A 40 -13.93 12.26 -7.50
C HIS A 40 -15.05 13.23 -7.88
N THR A 41 -15.49 13.25 -9.14
CA THR A 41 -16.65 14.07 -9.57
C THR A 41 -17.93 13.66 -8.82
N ALA A 42 -18.03 12.41 -8.41
CA ALA A 42 -19.13 11.92 -7.58
C ALA A 42 -18.91 12.16 -6.06
N GLY A 43 -17.84 12.86 -5.67
CA GLY A 43 -17.48 13.13 -4.27
C GLY A 43 -17.05 11.88 -3.52
N LYS A 44 -16.42 10.91 -4.20
CA LYS A 44 -16.02 9.63 -3.64
C LYS A 44 -14.50 9.47 -3.66
N PHE A 45 -13.96 8.56 -2.82
CA PHE A 45 -12.55 8.28 -2.71
C PHE A 45 -12.06 7.19 -3.67
N VAL A 46 -10.82 7.31 -4.09
CA VAL A 46 -10.11 6.35 -4.93
C VAL A 46 -9.10 5.59 -4.08
N PHE A 47 -9.30 4.29 -3.95
CA PHE A 47 -8.35 3.34 -3.37
C PHE A 47 -7.70 2.54 -4.49
N MET A 48 -6.38 2.34 -4.43
CA MET A 48 -5.65 1.53 -5.39
C MET A 48 -4.89 0.41 -4.67
N HIS A 49 -5.01 -0.81 -5.17
CA HIS A 49 -4.19 -1.94 -4.77
C HIS A 49 -3.23 -2.30 -5.90
N SER A 50 -1.98 -2.57 -5.55
CA SER A 50 -1.01 -3.16 -6.45
C SER A 50 0.04 -3.93 -5.66
N ASP A 51 0.17 -5.21 -5.95
CA ASP A 51 1.25 -6.01 -5.41
C ASP A 51 2.61 -5.65 -6.02
N GLY A 52 3.66 -6.01 -5.29
CA GLY A 52 5.04 -5.92 -5.69
C GLY A 52 5.67 -4.52 -5.62
N TYR A 53 6.84 -4.42 -6.25
CA TYR A 53 7.63 -3.20 -6.31
C TYR A 53 7.04 -2.21 -7.31
N ILE A 54 6.44 -1.13 -6.83
CA ILE A 54 5.78 -0.09 -7.64
C ILE A 54 6.26 1.33 -7.31
N LEU A 55 7.37 1.47 -6.59
CA LEU A 55 7.87 2.76 -6.09
C LEU A 55 7.99 3.83 -7.18
N GLU A 56 8.34 3.42 -8.40
CA GLU A 56 8.49 4.34 -9.55
C GLU A 56 7.17 4.91 -10.06
N LEU A 57 6.03 4.32 -9.68
CA LEU A 57 4.69 4.77 -10.07
C LEU A 57 4.01 5.65 -9.00
N TYR A 58 4.57 5.76 -7.80
CA TYR A 58 3.92 6.48 -6.70
C TYR A 58 3.60 7.94 -7.04
N ASP A 59 4.56 8.67 -7.61
CA ASP A 59 4.32 10.08 -8.01
C ASP A 59 3.22 10.18 -9.08
N ASP A 60 3.18 9.23 -10.00
CA ASP A 60 2.16 9.17 -11.04
C ASP A 60 0.77 8.86 -10.47
N LEU A 61 0.69 7.90 -9.54
CA LEU A 61 -0.57 7.52 -8.86
C LEU A 61 -1.13 8.68 -8.02
N ILE A 62 -0.26 9.37 -7.29
CA ILE A 62 -0.62 10.58 -6.54
C ILE A 62 -1.12 11.69 -7.48
N GLU A 63 -0.40 11.94 -8.58
CA GLU A 63 -0.76 12.97 -9.58
C GLU A 63 -2.14 12.73 -10.18
N ILE A 64 -2.51 11.48 -10.46
CA ILE A 64 -3.81 11.15 -11.05
C ILE A 64 -4.93 10.99 -10.03
N GLY A 65 -4.62 11.12 -8.73
CA GLY A 65 -5.62 11.26 -7.67
C GLY A 65 -5.96 9.96 -6.93
N VAL A 66 -4.97 9.11 -6.65
CA VAL A 66 -5.18 8.03 -5.67
C VAL A 66 -5.20 8.62 -4.27
N ASP A 67 -6.26 8.38 -3.50
CA ASP A 67 -6.42 8.86 -2.12
C ASP A 67 -5.76 7.92 -1.11
N ALA A 68 -5.83 6.60 -1.36
CA ALA A 68 -5.16 5.59 -0.55
C ALA A 68 -4.59 4.48 -1.41
N ILE A 69 -3.35 4.06 -1.09
CA ILE A 69 -2.66 2.99 -1.81
C ILE A 69 -2.33 1.83 -0.89
N ASN A 70 -2.77 0.63 -1.28
CA ASN A 70 -2.35 -0.64 -0.71
C ASN A 70 -1.25 -1.23 -1.57
N SER A 71 -0.07 -1.44 -1.00
CA SER A 71 1.08 -2.00 -1.70
C SER A 71 2.03 -2.74 -0.77
N GLN A 72 2.89 -3.56 -1.34
CA GLN A 72 3.90 -4.32 -0.59
C GLN A 72 5.10 -3.42 -0.23
N VAL A 73 4.92 -2.53 0.74
CA VAL A 73 5.91 -1.50 1.12
C VAL A 73 7.28 -2.09 1.51
N TRP A 74 7.31 -3.31 2.04
CA TRP A 74 8.54 -3.97 2.49
C TRP A 74 9.51 -4.33 1.37
N CYS A 75 9.04 -4.63 0.16
CA CYS A 75 9.92 -4.86 -0.98
C CYS A 75 10.46 -3.58 -1.61
N MET A 76 9.93 -2.40 -1.19
CA MET A 76 10.31 -1.08 -1.71
C MET A 76 11.17 -0.25 -0.77
N GLU A 77 11.48 -0.76 0.43
CA GLU A 77 12.14 -0.05 1.54
C GLU A 77 11.25 1.06 2.12
N LEU A 78 10.85 0.92 3.40
CA LEU A 78 9.91 1.83 4.05
C LEU A 78 10.27 3.30 3.95
N ASP A 79 11.56 3.64 4.12
CA ASP A 79 12.03 5.03 4.05
C ASP A 79 11.78 5.65 2.67
N LYS A 80 12.02 4.88 1.60
CA LYS A 80 11.76 5.34 0.23
C LYS A 80 10.28 5.51 -0.06
N VAL A 81 9.43 4.65 0.51
CA VAL A 81 7.98 4.81 0.44
C VAL A 81 7.54 6.05 1.21
N ALA A 82 8.08 6.25 2.42
CA ALA A 82 7.81 7.44 3.24
C ALA A 82 8.15 8.75 2.51
N GLU A 83 9.32 8.82 1.85
CA GLU A 83 9.71 9.97 1.04
C GLU A 83 8.69 10.32 -0.06
N LYS A 84 8.03 9.30 -0.64
CA LYS A 84 7.02 9.47 -1.67
C LYS A 84 5.64 9.84 -1.14
N CYS A 85 5.27 9.25 -0.01
CA CYS A 85 3.89 9.23 0.46
C CYS A 85 3.56 10.28 1.51
N ASN A 86 4.48 10.55 2.44
CA ASN A 86 4.16 11.31 3.64
C ASN A 86 3.53 12.68 3.35
N GLY A 87 2.31 12.86 3.86
CA GLY A 87 1.51 14.06 3.64
C GLY A 87 0.92 14.22 2.23
N ARG A 88 1.06 13.21 1.36
CA ARG A 88 0.60 13.27 -0.03
C ARG A 88 -0.48 12.24 -0.37
N ILE A 89 -0.43 11.06 0.25
CA ILE A 89 -1.35 9.95 0.02
C ILE A 89 -1.47 9.12 1.30
N THR A 90 -2.59 8.47 1.50
CA THR A 90 -2.75 7.51 2.59
C THR A 90 -2.13 6.17 2.21
N ASN A 91 -1.21 5.66 3.03
CA ASN A 91 -0.74 4.28 2.91
C ASN A 91 -1.76 3.35 3.57
N TRP A 92 -2.16 2.32 2.86
CA TRP A 92 -3.05 1.29 3.36
C TRP A 92 -2.32 -0.05 3.38
N GLY A 93 -1.88 -0.45 4.53
CA GLY A 93 -1.21 -1.72 4.64
C GLY A 93 0.13 -1.64 5.15
N GLU A 94 0.91 -2.67 4.83
CA GLU A 94 0.66 -4.04 5.29
C GLU A 94 1.94 -4.55 5.94
N ILE A 95 1.81 -5.44 6.93
CA ILE A 95 2.94 -6.18 7.47
C ILE A 95 3.42 -7.16 6.38
N CYS A 96 4.74 -7.38 6.30
CA CYS A 96 5.33 -8.29 5.31
C CYS A 96 4.72 -9.70 5.39
N ARG A 97 3.89 -10.03 4.41
CA ARG A 97 3.21 -11.32 4.30
C ARG A 97 4.10 -12.43 3.72
N GLN A 98 5.30 -12.11 3.27
CA GLN A 98 6.21 -13.07 2.66
C GLN A 98 7.25 -13.62 3.62
N HIS A 99 7.63 -12.84 4.65
CA HIS A 99 8.68 -13.23 5.58
C HIS A 99 8.30 -12.99 7.04
N ILE A 100 7.79 -11.79 7.38
CA ILE A 100 7.57 -11.45 8.79
C ILE A 100 6.36 -12.20 9.35
N LEU A 101 5.22 -12.16 8.68
CA LEU A 101 4.02 -12.85 9.17
C LEU A 101 4.15 -14.36 9.19
N PRO A 102 4.67 -15.06 8.14
CA PRO A 102 4.75 -16.52 8.13
C PRO A 102 5.95 -17.07 8.90
N GLU A 103 7.10 -16.38 8.90
CA GLU A 103 8.38 -16.93 9.34
C GLU A 103 8.98 -16.20 10.55
N GLY A 104 8.52 -14.97 10.83
CA GLY A 104 9.00 -14.15 11.95
C GLY A 104 8.45 -14.59 13.30
N SER A 105 9.07 -14.11 14.37
CA SER A 105 8.55 -14.21 15.72
C SER A 105 7.43 -13.19 15.97
N VAL A 106 6.71 -13.33 17.08
CA VAL A 106 5.73 -12.34 17.55
C VAL A 106 6.38 -10.95 17.70
N GLU A 107 7.59 -10.89 18.21
CA GLU A 107 8.37 -9.66 18.37
C GLU A 107 8.69 -9.02 17.03
N ASP A 108 9.03 -9.81 16.00
CA ASP A 108 9.28 -9.28 14.65
C ASP A 108 8.01 -8.65 14.06
N VAL A 109 6.84 -9.22 14.31
CA VAL A 109 5.56 -8.67 13.88
C VAL A 109 5.25 -7.34 14.59
N ILE A 110 5.47 -7.28 15.90
CA ILE A 110 5.29 -6.06 16.70
C ILE A 110 6.22 -4.96 16.21
N ASP A 111 7.49 -5.28 16.01
CA ASP A 111 8.49 -4.35 15.48
C ASP A 111 8.14 -3.85 14.08
N ALA A 112 7.58 -4.72 13.24
CA ALA A 112 7.14 -4.32 11.91
C ALA A 112 6.00 -3.30 11.95
N VAL A 113 5.01 -3.50 12.84
CA VAL A 113 3.91 -2.54 13.04
C VAL A 113 4.46 -1.20 13.52
N HIS A 114 5.38 -1.21 14.51
CA HIS A 114 5.98 0.01 15.02
C HIS A 114 6.78 0.77 13.95
N LYS A 115 7.60 0.06 13.17
CA LYS A 115 8.37 0.65 12.06
C LYS A 115 7.45 1.29 11.00
N MET A 116 6.34 0.62 10.68
CA MET A 116 5.37 1.19 9.74
C MET A 116 4.70 2.44 10.29
N LYS A 117 4.29 2.43 11.57
CA LYS A 117 3.72 3.61 12.21
C LYS A 117 4.73 4.76 12.24
N GLU A 118 5.98 4.49 12.63
CA GLU A 118 7.04 5.49 12.69
C GLU A 118 7.34 6.11 11.32
N ALA A 119 7.43 5.27 10.28
CA ALA A 119 7.80 5.72 8.94
C ALA A 119 6.65 6.42 8.20
N LEU A 120 5.41 5.92 8.31
CA LEU A 120 4.32 6.27 7.41
C LEU A 120 3.18 7.07 8.07
N TRP A 121 3.14 7.16 9.40
CA TRP A 121 2.12 7.97 10.08
C TRP A 121 2.58 9.40 10.23
N VAL A 122 2.14 10.27 9.35
CA VAL A 122 2.39 11.71 9.41
C VAL A 122 1.05 12.46 9.45
N ASN A 123 0.65 12.90 10.64
CA ASN A 123 -0.66 13.54 10.85
C ASN A 123 -1.86 12.72 10.35
N GLY A 124 -1.83 11.40 10.55
CA GLY A 124 -2.69 10.43 9.90
C GLY A 124 -2.02 9.85 8.65
N GLY A 125 -2.81 9.43 7.67
CA GLY A 125 -2.29 8.94 6.38
C GLY A 125 -1.79 7.49 6.41
N LEU A 126 -2.16 6.72 7.44
CA LEU A 126 -1.88 5.28 7.52
C LEU A 126 -3.16 4.52 7.93
N ILE A 127 -3.51 3.50 7.17
CA ILE A 127 -4.55 2.52 7.50
C ILE A 127 -3.84 1.19 7.78
N GLY A 128 -3.90 0.72 9.02
CA GLY A 128 -3.29 -0.56 9.41
C GLY A 128 -4.04 -1.75 8.82
N GLN A 129 -3.32 -2.60 8.12
CA GLN A 129 -3.88 -3.79 7.48
C GLN A 129 -2.77 -4.84 7.27
N PHE A 130 -3.15 -6.08 7.11
CA PHE A 130 -2.32 -7.14 6.55
C PHE A 130 -3.18 -8.26 5.98
N GLU A 131 -2.64 -8.99 5.04
CA GLU A 131 -3.25 -10.19 4.49
C GLU A 131 -2.78 -11.41 5.28
N ALA A 132 -3.73 -12.21 5.78
CA ALA A 132 -3.44 -13.45 6.51
C ALA A 132 -3.65 -14.67 5.61
N GLY A 133 -2.61 -15.51 5.49
CA GLY A 133 -2.62 -16.77 4.78
C GLY A 133 -2.67 -17.98 5.72
N PRO A 134 -2.93 -19.17 5.18
CA PRO A 134 -3.02 -20.41 5.96
C PRO A 134 -1.66 -20.89 6.53
N ASP A 135 -0.58 -20.35 6.06
CA ASP A 135 0.80 -20.61 6.47
C ASP A 135 1.29 -19.71 7.60
N MET A 136 0.47 -18.76 8.04
CA MET A 136 0.85 -17.79 9.07
C MET A 136 0.48 -18.27 10.46
N PRO A 137 1.41 -18.24 11.44
CA PRO A 137 1.12 -18.57 12.84
C PRO A 137 0.01 -17.69 13.41
N LEU A 138 -0.93 -18.28 14.13
CA LEU A 138 -2.06 -17.56 14.72
C LEU A 138 -1.61 -16.48 15.73
N GLU A 139 -0.52 -16.72 16.44
CA GLU A 139 0.09 -15.74 17.35
C GLU A 139 0.59 -14.51 16.62
N ASN A 140 1.16 -14.66 15.44
CA ASN A 140 1.61 -13.55 14.60
C ASN A 140 0.43 -12.71 14.07
N ILE A 141 -0.65 -13.39 13.65
CA ILE A 141 -1.88 -12.72 13.22
C ILE A 141 -2.46 -11.90 14.39
N LYS A 142 -2.54 -12.51 15.59
CA LYS A 142 -3.05 -11.82 16.79
C LYS A 142 -2.18 -10.63 17.17
N ALA A 143 -0.85 -10.77 17.14
CA ALA A 143 0.09 -9.70 17.44
C ALA A 143 -0.12 -8.52 16.48
N GLY A 144 -0.21 -8.78 15.18
CA GLY A 144 -0.50 -7.75 14.19
C GLY A 144 -1.80 -7.00 14.46
N LEU A 145 -2.89 -7.73 14.72
CA LEU A 145 -4.21 -7.14 15.01
C LEU A 145 -4.20 -6.27 16.28
N ILE A 146 -3.54 -6.72 17.35
CA ILE A 146 -3.48 -5.99 18.61
C ILE A 146 -2.68 -4.69 18.42
N HIS A 147 -1.45 -4.79 17.90
CA HIS A 147 -0.54 -3.65 17.83
C HIS A 147 -0.85 -2.64 16.72
N TRP A 148 -1.70 -2.98 15.75
CA TRP A 148 -2.29 -1.95 14.87
C TRP A 148 -3.24 -1.01 15.62
N ASN A 149 -3.86 -1.46 16.69
CA ASN A 149 -4.87 -0.70 17.46
C ASN A 149 -4.30 0.03 18.69
N ASP A 150 -3.05 -0.20 19.03
CA ASP A 150 -2.33 0.51 20.10
C ASP A 150 -1.85 1.88 19.59
#